data_253367ca8f64a902764fc4b2d151f7b4
#
_entry.id   253367ca8f64a902764fc4b2d151f7b4
#
_cell.length_a   1.000
_cell.length_b   1.000
_cell.length_c   1.000
_cell.angle_alpha   90.00
_cell.angle_beta   90.00
_cell.angle_gamma   90.00
#
_symmetry.space_group_name_H-M   'P 1'
#
loop_
_entity.id
_entity.type
_entity.pdbx_description
1 polymer ?
#
loop_
_entity_poly.entity_id
_entity_poly.type
_entity_poly.pdbx_seq_one_letter_code
_entity_poly.pdbx_strand_id
1 'polypeptide(L)'
;MAKKPTAKKATTKKPAAKRTASKKNKLLTKADVMRKCRQLNNWGRWGKDDQLGVLNYITPEMITDAAKLVKKGKVFRLGLNLDEDGPQNGLFGGRWNPMHQMLATGTDAVQGIQEPLAGMRYADDAINLPTQCATQWDALAHVFTDDKMWNGYDATLVDVRGAHKNGIEHFADKMVGRGVLLDVAK
;
A
#
# COMPACT_ATOMS: atom_id res chain seq x y z
N MET A 1 -24.97 2.29 74.65
CA MET A 1 -24.85 1.56 73.32
C MET A 1 -25.89 2.09 72.34
N ALA A 2 -25.49 2.94 71.41
CA ALA A 2 -26.41 3.57 70.47
C ALA A 2 -26.24 2.88 69.06
N LYS A 3 -27.32 2.36 68.47
CA LYS A 3 -27.37 1.74 67.17
C LYS A 3 -27.36 2.80 66.08
N LYS A 4 -26.40 2.69 65.10
CA LYS A 4 -26.34 3.47 63.89
C LYS A 4 -27.41 3.01 62.86
N PRO A 5 -28.05 3.93 62.13
CA PRO A 5 -28.98 3.55 61.07
C PRO A 5 -28.27 3.23 59.78
N THR A 6 -28.68 2.13 59.13
CA THR A 6 -28.22 1.66 57.82
C THR A 6 -28.90 2.43 56.70
N ALA A 7 -28.09 3.10 55.85
CA ALA A 7 -28.53 3.78 54.63
C ALA A 7 -28.87 2.78 53.49
N LYS A 8 -30.10 2.84 52.97
CA LYS A 8 -30.54 2.11 51.75
C LYS A 8 -29.95 2.74 50.52
N LYS A 9 -29.18 1.96 49.77
CA LYS A 9 -28.66 2.32 48.41
C LYS A 9 -29.81 2.31 47.39
N ALA A 10 -30.11 3.48 46.82
CA ALA A 10 -31.03 3.56 45.68
C ALA A 10 -30.32 3.14 44.41
N THR A 11 -30.84 2.09 43.73
CA THR A 11 -30.38 1.62 42.42
C THR A 11 -31.10 2.40 41.33
N THR A 12 -30.41 3.36 40.72
CA THR A 12 -30.87 4.03 39.49
C THR A 12 -30.71 3.13 38.29
N LYS A 13 -31.80 2.63 37.72
CA LYS A 13 -31.82 1.92 36.46
C LYS A 13 -31.51 2.90 35.32
N LYS A 14 -30.35 2.71 34.66
CA LYS A 14 -30.01 3.39 33.40
C LYS A 14 -31.04 2.99 32.30
N PRO A 15 -31.55 3.97 31.52
CA PRO A 15 -32.48 3.62 30.43
C PRO A 15 -31.73 2.85 29.34
N ALA A 16 -32.32 1.75 28.87
CA ALA A 16 -31.79 0.95 27.78
C ALA A 16 -31.77 1.77 26.48
N ALA A 17 -30.60 1.92 25.90
CA ALA A 17 -30.43 2.56 24.59
C ALA A 17 -31.20 1.75 23.54
N LYS A 18 -32.16 2.40 22.84
CA LYS A 18 -32.86 1.81 21.68
C LYS A 18 -31.83 1.48 20.62
N ARG A 19 -31.62 0.17 20.34
CA ARG A 19 -30.86 -0.29 19.18
C ARG A 19 -31.60 0.19 17.93
N THR A 20 -31.04 1.19 17.27
CA THR A 20 -31.45 1.58 15.92
C THR A 20 -31.27 0.38 14.99
N ALA A 21 -32.34 -0.03 14.31
CA ALA A 21 -32.29 -1.11 13.34
C ALA A 21 -31.24 -0.83 12.30
N SER A 22 -30.28 -1.74 12.14
CA SER A 22 -29.25 -1.72 11.09
C SER A 22 -29.97 -1.61 9.74
N LYS A 23 -29.72 -0.53 9.00
CA LYS A 23 -30.10 -0.44 7.58
C LYS A 23 -29.41 -1.61 6.89
N LYS A 24 -30.18 -2.55 6.33
CA LYS A 24 -29.65 -3.64 5.49
C LYS A 24 -28.75 -2.99 4.43
N ASN A 25 -27.45 -3.25 4.49
CA ASN A 25 -26.50 -2.77 3.49
C ASN A 25 -26.93 -3.35 2.14
N LYS A 26 -27.47 -2.51 1.26
CA LYS A 26 -27.82 -2.90 -0.11
C LYS A 26 -26.48 -3.12 -0.84
N LEU A 27 -26.31 -4.32 -1.40
CA LEU A 27 -25.14 -4.61 -2.25
C LEU A 27 -25.11 -3.62 -3.42
N LEU A 28 -23.93 -3.05 -3.68
CA LEU A 28 -23.72 -2.14 -4.79
C LEU A 28 -23.77 -2.92 -6.11
N THR A 29 -24.47 -2.39 -7.10
CA THR A 29 -24.44 -2.90 -8.47
C THR A 29 -23.24 -2.32 -9.22
N LYS A 30 -22.86 -2.94 -10.36
CA LYS A 30 -21.83 -2.38 -11.26
C LYS A 30 -22.17 -0.93 -11.65
N ALA A 31 -23.44 -0.64 -11.93
CA ALA A 31 -23.89 0.71 -12.27
C ALA A 31 -23.68 1.72 -11.12
N ASP A 32 -23.90 1.29 -9.86
CA ASP A 32 -23.65 2.15 -8.69
C ASP A 32 -22.14 2.46 -8.55
N VAL A 33 -21.30 1.47 -8.74
CA VAL A 33 -19.84 1.66 -8.73
C VAL A 33 -19.40 2.62 -9.84
N MET A 34 -19.82 2.39 -11.07
CA MET A 34 -19.46 3.25 -12.22
C MET A 34 -19.98 4.68 -12.06
N ARG A 35 -21.14 4.86 -11.46
CA ARG A 35 -21.66 6.19 -11.11
C ARG A 35 -20.73 6.89 -10.10
N LYS A 36 -20.26 6.18 -9.08
CA LYS A 36 -19.31 6.71 -8.09
C LYS A 36 -17.97 7.04 -8.71
N CYS A 37 -17.44 6.19 -9.58
CA CYS A 37 -16.20 6.46 -10.32
C CYS A 37 -16.30 7.77 -11.11
N ARG A 38 -17.40 7.99 -11.83
CA ARG A 38 -17.61 9.27 -12.56
C ARG A 38 -17.72 10.47 -11.63
N GLN A 39 -18.36 10.35 -10.47
CA GLN A 39 -18.47 11.43 -9.49
C GLN A 39 -17.14 11.79 -8.84
N LEU A 40 -16.24 10.83 -8.68
CA LEU A 40 -14.94 10.97 -8.03
C LEU A 40 -13.80 11.19 -9.02
N ASN A 41 -14.11 11.22 -10.30
CA ASN A 41 -13.11 11.44 -11.34
C ASN A 41 -12.46 12.82 -11.16
N ASN A 42 -11.12 12.83 -11.15
CA ASN A 42 -10.30 14.02 -11.00
C ASN A 42 -9.37 14.27 -12.21
N TRP A 43 -9.67 13.63 -13.35
CA TRP A 43 -8.89 13.80 -14.57
C TRP A 43 -8.87 15.26 -14.99
N GLY A 44 -7.75 15.73 -15.51
CA GLY A 44 -7.54 17.11 -15.94
C GLY A 44 -7.37 18.12 -14.81
N ARG A 45 -7.53 17.73 -13.53
CA ARG A 45 -7.42 18.66 -12.39
C ARG A 45 -6.07 19.38 -12.33
N TRP A 46 -5.00 18.70 -12.71
CA TRP A 46 -3.62 19.21 -12.73
C TRP A 46 -3.08 19.36 -14.17
N GLY A 47 -3.97 19.44 -15.14
CA GLY A 47 -3.65 19.55 -16.56
C GLY A 47 -3.72 18.21 -17.29
N LYS A 48 -3.81 18.32 -18.63
CA LYS A 48 -3.98 17.16 -19.51
C LYS A 48 -2.77 16.22 -19.56
N ASP A 49 -1.59 16.74 -19.24
CA ASP A 49 -0.32 16.02 -19.31
C ASP A 49 0.16 15.51 -17.94
N ASP A 50 -0.64 15.72 -16.87
CA ASP A 50 -0.29 15.28 -15.53
C ASP A 50 -0.25 13.76 -15.43
N GLN A 51 0.76 13.24 -14.70
CA GLN A 51 1.02 11.82 -14.45
C GLN A 51 1.24 11.51 -12.97
N LEU A 52 0.94 12.46 -12.09
CA LEU A 52 1.09 12.35 -10.63
C LEU A 52 -0.23 12.18 -9.89
N GLY A 53 -1.33 12.68 -10.45
CA GLY A 53 -2.63 12.60 -9.80
C GLY A 53 -2.64 13.26 -8.42
N VAL A 54 -3.19 12.58 -7.42
CA VAL A 54 -3.31 13.12 -6.07
C VAL A 54 -1.97 13.36 -5.36
N LEU A 55 -0.87 12.84 -5.87
CA LEU A 55 0.46 13.12 -5.34
C LEU A 55 0.85 14.59 -5.54
N ASN A 56 0.21 15.31 -6.44
CA ASN A 56 0.34 16.75 -6.56
C ASN A 56 -0.05 17.54 -5.30
N TYR A 57 -0.80 16.92 -4.38
CA TYR A 57 -1.10 17.53 -3.08
C TYR A 57 0.04 17.45 -2.08
N ILE A 58 1.04 16.60 -2.31
CA ILE A 58 2.20 16.49 -1.41
C ILE A 58 3.14 17.65 -1.69
N THR A 59 3.14 18.62 -0.78
CA THR A 59 4.02 19.80 -0.83
C THR A 59 5.23 19.63 0.10
N PRO A 60 6.32 20.40 -0.08
CA PRO A 60 7.45 20.41 0.85
C PRO A 60 7.05 20.70 2.30
N GLU A 61 6.05 21.58 2.51
CA GLU A 61 5.52 21.93 3.83
C GLU A 61 4.85 20.72 4.48
N MET A 62 4.05 19.96 3.72
CA MET A 62 3.41 18.73 4.21
C MET A 62 4.44 17.67 4.64
N ILE A 63 5.55 17.55 3.91
CA ILE A 63 6.66 16.65 4.25
C ILE A 63 7.32 17.12 5.55
N THR A 64 7.62 18.41 5.66
CA THR A 64 8.20 19.02 6.87
C THR A 64 7.30 18.83 8.07
N ASP A 65 5.99 19.02 7.91
CA ASP A 65 5.02 18.84 9.00
C ASP A 65 4.87 17.34 9.37
N ALA A 66 4.93 16.44 8.42
CA ALA A 66 4.92 15.00 8.70
C ALA A 66 6.16 14.59 9.52
N ALA A 67 7.33 15.11 9.22
CA ALA A 67 8.56 14.85 9.99
C ALA A 67 8.44 15.29 11.47
N LYS A 68 7.72 16.36 11.76
CA LYS A 68 7.46 16.84 13.15
C LYS A 68 6.62 15.87 13.98
N LEU A 69 5.92 14.91 13.35
CA LEU A 69 5.12 13.90 14.03
C LEU A 69 5.97 12.80 14.68
N VAL A 70 7.22 12.65 14.30
CA VAL A 70 8.15 11.69 14.88
C VAL A 70 8.52 12.12 16.30
N LYS A 71 7.98 11.43 17.32
CA LYS A 71 8.21 11.76 18.75
C LYS A 71 9.02 10.69 19.49
N LYS A 72 8.93 9.43 19.06
CA LYS A 72 9.52 8.29 19.78
C LYS A 72 10.63 7.59 18.99
N GLY A 73 10.87 7.97 17.73
CA GLY A 73 11.85 7.30 16.87
C GLY A 73 11.59 5.80 16.66
N LYS A 74 10.34 5.33 16.89
CA LYS A 74 9.98 3.93 16.72
C LYS A 74 9.66 3.65 15.26
N VAL A 75 10.30 2.63 14.70
CA VAL A 75 10.06 2.15 13.34
C VAL A 75 9.06 1.00 13.36
N PHE A 76 8.10 1.02 12.46
CA PHE A 76 7.14 -0.06 12.23
C PHE A 76 7.32 -0.57 10.79
N ARG A 77 7.62 -1.84 10.68
CA ARG A 77 7.68 -2.50 9.38
C ARG A 77 6.26 -2.89 8.97
N LEU A 78 5.76 -2.30 7.89
CA LEU A 78 4.41 -2.57 7.37
C LEU A 78 4.43 -3.45 6.12
N GLY A 79 5.59 -3.64 5.49
CA GLY A 79 5.76 -4.45 4.30
C GLY A 79 5.83 -5.95 4.61
N LEU A 80 5.33 -6.77 3.70
CA LEU A 80 5.60 -8.20 3.66
C LEU A 80 7.04 -8.45 3.22
N ASN A 81 7.58 -9.60 3.59
CA ASN A 81 8.88 -10.04 3.07
C ASN A 81 8.78 -10.32 1.57
N LEU A 82 9.91 -10.14 0.88
CA LEU A 82 10.09 -10.64 -0.47
C LEU A 82 10.75 -12.03 -0.37
N ASP A 83 9.95 -13.04 -0.09
CA ASP A 83 10.38 -14.42 0.08
C ASP A 83 9.42 -15.42 -0.59
N GLU A 84 9.79 -16.68 -0.62
CA GLU A 84 9.03 -17.75 -1.25
C GLU A 84 7.69 -18.06 -0.55
N ASP A 85 7.59 -17.74 0.73
CA ASP A 85 6.40 -17.93 1.56
C ASP A 85 5.40 -16.75 1.45
N GLY A 86 5.51 -15.93 0.42
CA GLY A 86 4.65 -14.77 0.18
C GLY A 86 3.19 -15.12 -0.11
N PRO A 87 2.33 -14.11 -0.32
CA PRO A 87 0.89 -14.30 -0.45
C PRO A 87 0.44 -14.86 -1.81
N GLN A 88 1.32 -15.00 -2.79
CA GLN A 88 0.95 -15.44 -4.13
C GLN A 88 0.76 -16.94 -4.19
N ASN A 89 -0.40 -17.35 -4.73
CA ASN A 89 -0.79 -18.76 -4.86
C ASN A 89 -1.09 -19.16 -6.32
N GLY A 90 -0.73 -18.29 -7.28
CA GLY A 90 -0.95 -18.51 -8.72
C GLY A 90 -2.38 -18.27 -9.21
N LEU A 91 -3.35 -17.98 -8.35
CA LEU A 91 -4.74 -17.81 -8.74
C LEU A 91 -5.03 -16.47 -9.43
N PHE A 92 -4.24 -15.45 -9.17
CA PHE A 92 -4.43 -14.12 -9.74
C PHE A 92 -3.32 -13.78 -10.73
N GLY A 93 -3.66 -13.72 -12.03
CA GLY A 93 -2.75 -13.31 -13.09
C GLY A 93 -1.50 -14.19 -13.26
N GLY A 94 -1.50 -15.44 -12.72
CA GLY A 94 -0.33 -16.32 -12.76
C GLY A 94 0.87 -15.83 -11.96
N ARG A 95 0.66 -14.93 -10.98
CA ARG A 95 1.73 -14.39 -10.14
C ARG A 95 2.29 -15.46 -9.22
N TRP A 96 3.61 -15.39 -8.97
CA TRP A 96 4.35 -16.24 -8.03
C TRP A 96 5.01 -15.40 -6.94
N ASN A 97 5.44 -16.06 -5.87
CA ASN A 97 6.24 -15.44 -4.82
C ASN A 97 7.68 -15.21 -5.29
N PRO A 98 8.42 -14.29 -4.68
CA PRO A 98 9.81 -14.05 -5.02
C PRO A 98 10.64 -15.34 -5.04
N MET A 99 11.44 -15.51 -6.07
CA MET A 99 12.46 -16.55 -6.17
C MET A 99 13.83 -15.91 -5.96
N HIS A 100 14.46 -16.24 -4.85
CA HIS A 100 15.79 -15.77 -4.49
C HIS A 100 16.84 -16.83 -4.84
N GLN A 101 17.96 -16.42 -5.44
CA GLN A 101 19.07 -17.30 -5.77
C GLN A 101 20.40 -16.61 -5.52
N MET A 102 21.39 -17.37 -5.05
CA MET A 102 22.75 -16.89 -4.91
C MET A 102 23.48 -16.94 -6.26
N LEU A 103 24.22 -15.88 -6.58
CA LEU A 103 25.11 -15.81 -7.75
C LEU A 103 26.57 -16.11 -7.33
N ALA A 104 26.95 -15.73 -6.13
CA ALA A 104 28.22 -16.06 -5.50
C ALA A 104 28.01 -16.31 -4.02
N THR A 105 28.71 -17.27 -3.46
CA THR A 105 28.55 -17.70 -2.07
C THR A 105 29.85 -17.65 -1.27
N GLY A 106 29.74 -17.69 0.06
CA GLY A 106 30.91 -17.88 0.93
C GLY A 106 31.60 -19.21 0.70
N THR A 107 30.88 -20.26 0.25
CA THR A 107 31.47 -21.54 -0.11
C THR A 107 32.39 -21.43 -1.32
N ASP A 108 31.98 -20.70 -2.35
CA ASP A 108 32.79 -20.41 -3.54
C ASP A 108 34.09 -19.68 -3.13
N ALA A 109 33.97 -18.73 -2.23
CA ALA A 109 35.10 -17.97 -1.72
C ALA A 109 36.10 -18.89 -0.98
N VAL A 110 35.62 -19.77 -0.10
CA VAL A 110 36.48 -20.73 0.65
C VAL A 110 37.14 -21.74 -0.29
N GLN A 111 36.50 -22.11 -1.38
CA GLN A 111 37.08 -22.99 -2.40
C GLN A 111 38.07 -22.31 -3.34
N GLY A 112 38.36 -21.04 -3.16
CA GLY A 112 39.37 -20.31 -3.92
C GLY A 112 38.90 -19.71 -5.25
N ILE A 113 37.60 -19.73 -5.58
CA ILE A 113 37.08 -19.18 -6.83
C ILE A 113 37.32 -17.68 -6.93
N GLN A 114 37.43 -16.98 -5.78
CA GLN A 114 37.63 -15.52 -5.69
C GLN A 114 39.07 -15.11 -5.39
N GLU A 115 40.04 -16.00 -5.43
CA GLU A 115 41.48 -15.71 -5.13
C GLU A 115 42.08 -14.55 -5.96
N PRO A 116 41.68 -14.34 -7.24
CA PRO A 116 42.20 -13.23 -8.02
C PRO A 116 41.87 -11.83 -7.47
N LEU A 117 40.98 -11.74 -6.48
CA LEU A 117 40.52 -10.46 -5.90
C LEU A 117 41.44 -9.95 -4.75
N ALA A 118 42.68 -10.38 -4.66
CA ALA A 118 43.65 -9.92 -3.67
C ALA A 118 43.17 -10.00 -2.22
N GLY A 119 42.50 -11.08 -1.85
CA GLY A 119 41.97 -11.33 -0.51
C GLY A 119 40.58 -10.74 -0.22
N MET A 120 39.96 -9.97 -1.12
CA MET A 120 38.60 -9.55 -1.02
C MET A 120 37.65 -10.72 -1.36
N ARG A 121 36.60 -10.88 -0.61
CA ARG A 121 35.59 -11.93 -0.81
C ARG A 121 34.19 -11.29 -0.77
N TYR A 122 33.25 -11.87 -1.49
CA TYR A 122 31.89 -11.36 -1.56
C TYR A 122 30.86 -12.48 -1.75
N ALA A 123 29.61 -12.17 -1.48
CA ALA A 123 28.44 -12.95 -1.87
C ALA A 123 27.48 -12.04 -2.65
N ASP A 124 26.92 -12.56 -3.73
CA ASP A 124 25.94 -11.87 -4.55
C ASP A 124 24.72 -12.73 -4.73
N ASP A 125 23.58 -12.08 -4.91
CA ASP A 125 22.29 -12.72 -5.12
C ASP A 125 21.47 -12.02 -6.20
N ALA A 126 20.41 -12.71 -6.60
CA ALA A 126 19.42 -12.20 -7.54
C ALA A 126 18.02 -12.57 -7.06
N ILE A 127 17.04 -11.76 -7.45
CA ILE A 127 15.65 -12.03 -7.16
C ILE A 127 14.83 -11.93 -8.45
N ASN A 128 13.95 -12.92 -8.67
CA ASN A 128 12.98 -12.91 -9.74
C ASN A 128 11.58 -12.89 -9.15
N LEU A 129 10.77 -11.89 -9.51
CA LEU A 129 9.44 -11.71 -8.95
C LEU A 129 8.52 -10.91 -9.89
N PRO A 130 7.20 -11.19 -9.87
CA PRO A 130 6.21 -10.22 -10.32
C PRO A 130 6.20 -9.01 -9.39
N THR A 131 6.18 -7.79 -9.93
CA THR A 131 6.23 -6.58 -9.10
C THR A 131 5.08 -6.46 -8.09
N GLN A 132 3.93 -7.11 -8.34
CA GLN A 132 2.78 -7.17 -7.44
C GLN A 132 2.75 -8.43 -6.57
N CYS A 133 3.90 -8.99 -6.20
CA CYS A 133 3.97 -10.21 -5.40
C CYS A 133 3.85 -10.00 -3.89
N ALA A 134 4.10 -8.78 -3.40
CA ALA A 134 4.07 -8.44 -1.97
C ALA A 134 3.54 -7.02 -1.76
N THR A 135 4.00 -6.32 -0.73
CA THR A 135 3.61 -4.92 -0.46
C THR A 135 4.38 -3.98 -1.40
N GLN A 136 3.66 -3.25 -2.22
CA GLN A 136 4.21 -2.29 -3.19
C GLN A 136 3.24 -1.14 -3.45
N TRP A 137 3.67 -0.16 -4.21
CA TRP A 137 2.83 0.85 -4.82
C TRP A 137 2.63 0.55 -6.29
N ASP A 138 1.39 0.67 -6.76
CA ASP A 138 1.06 0.57 -8.17
C ASP A 138 1.15 1.93 -8.85
N ALA A 139 1.65 1.94 -10.08
CA ALA A 139 1.60 3.11 -10.94
C ALA A 139 0.16 3.44 -11.37
N LEU A 140 -0.10 4.68 -11.79
CA LEU A 140 -1.38 5.08 -12.39
C LEU A 140 -1.66 4.36 -13.71
N ALA A 141 -0.65 3.74 -14.30
CA ALA A 141 -0.75 2.89 -15.48
C ALA A 141 -1.18 1.44 -15.18
N HIS A 142 -1.35 1.04 -13.90
CA HIS A 142 -1.60 -0.36 -13.56
C HIS A 142 -3.04 -0.81 -13.80
N VAL A 143 -4.02 0.10 -13.73
CA VAL A 143 -5.45 -0.22 -13.83
C VAL A 143 -6.12 0.59 -14.92
N PHE A 144 -6.95 -0.09 -15.73
CA PHE A 144 -7.68 0.50 -16.84
C PHE A 144 -9.20 0.40 -16.63
N THR A 145 -9.93 1.39 -17.15
CA THR A 145 -11.39 1.35 -17.24
C THR A 145 -11.79 1.95 -18.59
N ASP A 146 -12.62 1.22 -19.35
CA ASP A 146 -13.04 1.62 -20.69
C ASP A 146 -11.85 1.98 -21.60
N ASP A 147 -10.82 1.11 -21.61
CA ASP A 147 -9.57 1.22 -22.35
C ASP A 147 -8.76 2.50 -22.05
N LYS A 148 -9.00 3.09 -20.89
CA LYS A 148 -8.28 4.28 -20.43
C LYS A 148 -7.67 4.05 -19.05
N MET A 149 -6.44 4.50 -18.89
CA MET A 149 -5.81 4.67 -17.58
C MET A 149 -6.06 6.08 -17.04
N TRP A 150 -5.55 6.35 -15.85
CA TRP A 150 -5.76 7.65 -15.20
C TRP A 150 -5.41 8.82 -16.12
N ASN A 151 -6.16 9.92 -16.01
CA ASN A 151 -6.10 11.13 -16.82
C ASN A 151 -6.48 10.94 -18.30
N GLY A 152 -7.14 9.83 -18.64
CA GLY A 152 -7.69 9.56 -19.97
C GLY A 152 -6.65 9.06 -20.98
N TYR A 153 -5.43 8.77 -20.56
CA TYR A 153 -4.44 8.16 -21.43
C TYR A 153 -4.90 6.78 -21.92
N ASP A 154 -4.56 6.45 -23.15
CA ASP A 154 -4.94 5.19 -23.78
C ASP A 154 -4.22 3.99 -23.11
N ALA A 155 -4.96 2.90 -22.88
CA ALA A 155 -4.40 1.70 -22.26
C ALA A 155 -3.29 1.06 -23.12
N THR A 156 -3.31 1.24 -24.43
CA THR A 156 -2.27 0.72 -25.36
C THR A 156 -0.90 1.39 -25.18
N LEU A 157 -0.83 2.47 -24.39
CA LEU A 157 0.44 3.08 -23.98
C LEU A 157 1.17 2.24 -22.90
N VAL A 158 0.60 1.12 -22.47
CA VAL A 158 1.29 0.07 -21.72
C VAL A 158 1.47 -1.12 -22.64
N ASP A 159 2.69 -1.33 -23.11
CA ASP A 159 3.05 -2.42 -24.02
C ASP A 159 4.13 -3.33 -23.40
N VAL A 160 4.70 -4.21 -24.21
CA VAL A 160 5.75 -5.17 -23.76
C VAL A 160 7.03 -4.50 -23.26
N ARG A 161 7.22 -3.22 -23.52
CA ARG A 161 8.37 -2.42 -23.05
C ARG A 161 8.09 -1.69 -21.76
N GLY A 162 6.82 -1.68 -21.30
CA GLY A 162 6.38 -1.01 -20.08
C GLY A 162 5.36 0.10 -20.33
N ALA A 163 5.20 0.99 -19.35
CA ALA A 163 4.27 2.11 -19.39
C ALA A 163 4.94 3.35 -20.00
N HIS A 164 4.44 3.82 -21.15
CA HIS A 164 4.90 5.05 -21.80
C HIS A 164 4.23 6.31 -21.22
N LYS A 165 3.20 6.14 -20.41
CA LYS A 165 2.52 7.16 -19.62
C LYS A 165 2.11 6.58 -18.27
N ASN A 166 2.02 7.44 -17.27
CA ASN A 166 1.59 7.08 -15.92
C ASN A 166 2.49 6.02 -15.24
N GLY A 167 3.76 5.93 -15.64
CA GLY A 167 4.72 5.00 -15.03
C GLY A 167 5.05 5.37 -13.58
N ILE A 168 5.57 4.40 -12.83
CA ILE A 168 5.89 4.56 -11.40
C ILE A 168 7.06 5.52 -11.15
N GLU A 169 7.93 5.71 -12.14
CA GLU A 169 9.10 6.61 -12.07
C GLU A 169 8.73 8.06 -11.75
N HIS A 170 7.52 8.49 -12.12
CA HIS A 170 7.01 9.81 -11.78
C HIS A 170 6.79 10.02 -10.28
N PHE A 171 6.76 8.95 -9.49
CA PHE A 171 6.53 8.98 -8.04
C PHE A 171 7.81 9.03 -7.22
N ALA A 172 8.98 8.98 -7.84
CA ALA A 172 10.27 8.77 -7.19
C ALA A 172 10.56 9.76 -6.04
N ASP A 173 10.12 11.00 -6.18
CA ASP A 173 10.32 12.09 -5.19
C ASP A 173 9.03 12.53 -4.47
N LYS A 174 7.93 11.78 -4.61
CA LYS A 174 6.59 12.19 -4.16
C LYS A 174 6.00 11.35 -3.03
N MET A 175 6.52 10.15 -2.78
CA MET A 175 5.91 9.20 -1.85
C MET A 175 6.37 9.41 -0.39
N VAL A 176 6.37 10.65 0.07
CA VAL A 176 6.79 11.02 1.42
C VAL A 176 5.70 11.86 2.09
N GLY A 177 5.27 11.47 3.29
CA GLY A 177 4.25 12.24 3.99
C GLY A 177 3.70 11.55 5.23
N ARG A 178 2.59 12.05 5.73
CA ARG A 178 1.85 11.47 6.84
C ARG A 178 0.94 10.33 6.35
N GLY A 179 1.11 9.15 6.93
CA GLY A 179 0.18 8.05 6.74
C GLY A 179 -1.12 8.24 7.54
N VAL A 180 -2.24 7.78 6.98
CA VAL A 180 -3.54 7.72 7.66
C VAL A 180 -4.06 6.28 7.58
N LEU A 181 -4.33 5.69 8.75
CA LEU A 181 -4.98 4.39 8.83
C LEU A 181 -6.50 4.56 8.81
N LEU A 182 -7.15 4.02 7.78
CA LEU A 182 -8.61 3.89 7.70
C LEU A 182 -8.99 2.47 8.09
N ASP A 183 -9.44 2.29 9.33
CA ASP A 183 -9.85 0.97 9.84
C ASP A 183 -11.27 0.63 9.35
N VAL A 184 -11.37 0.12 8.11
CA VAL A 184 -12.65 -0.17 7.44
C VAL A 184 -13.28 -1.47 7.95
N ALA A 185 -12.53 -2.31 8.69
CA ALA A 185 -13.01 -3.57 9.24
C ALA A 185 -13.83 -3.39 10.53
N LYS A 186 -13.76 -2.23 11.16
CA LYS A 186 -14.59 -1.84 12.31
C LYS A 186 -15.93 -1.27 11.87
#